data_3d89b3a7f1d5d6fbf47d443de54eb028
#
_entry.id   3d89b3a7f1d5d6fbf47d443de54eb028
#
_cell.length_a   1.000
_cell.length_b   1.000
_cell.length_c   1.000
_cell.angle_alpha   90.00
_cell.angle_beta   90.00
_cell.angle_gamma   90.00
#
_symmetry.space_group_name_H-M   'P 1'
#
loop_
_entity.id
_entity.type
_entity.pdbx_description
1 polymer ?
#
loop_
_entity_poly.entity_id
_entity_poly.type
_entity_poly.pdbx_seq_one_letter_code
_entity_poly.pdbx_strand_id
1 'polypeptide(L)'
;MKNTKKLLVCLFAVVLLVTSCGKVPKLENGQEAVVTIKDGDDISVDELYTEMKDKYALAVLLDVIDTKLLGEIYPADEDEKSYLDSQVELFKYYYEAYYSVGYASFEEYLYYQYGVQDEAGLREGLSLSYKRDLATKDYAKKQIKDKEIEKYYKDEIIGDMKASHILIKAEYKDGATDDEKAKAKEKARKEAESLIKKLNDAKKDEVKDLFAKLAKEKSDDGSASKGGDLGWFNKGDMVESFEKATIKLKVNEYTKEVVESEYGYHIILKTGSKDKPKLEEVKDEIIDALVEDLKEEDDRLQFKALIALREDKGVKFQDNELKKQYKTYIENNTKETDK
;
A
#
# COMPACT_ATOMS: atom_id res chain seq x y z
N MET A 1 -7.64 9.89 -0.97
CA MET A 1 -7.38 9.97 -2.41
C MET A 1 -6.21 10.90 -2.78
N LYS A 2 -5.08 10.92 -2.03
CA LYS A 2 -3.94 11.82 -2.33
C LYS A 2 -2.59 11.11 -2.53
N ASN A 3 -2.47 9.81 -2.28
CA ASN A 3 -1.17 9.12 -2.29
C ASN A 3 -0.92 8.12 -3.43
N THR A 4 -1.86 7.88 -4.33
CA THR A 4 -1.70 6.92 -5.43
C THR A 4 -0.89 7.43 -6.64
N LYS A 5 -0.49 8.72 -6.65
CA LYS A 5 0.24 9.29 -7.81
C LYS A 5 1.77 9.21 -7.73
N LYS A 6 2.37 8.76 -6.63
CA LYS A 6 3.83 8.72 -6.47
C LYS A 6 4.49 7.36 -6.73
N LEU A 7 3.74 6.28 -6.83
CA LEU A 7 4.30 4.91 -6.97
C LEU A 7 4.58 4.48 -8.42
N LEU A 8 4.20 5.27 -9.41
CA LEU A 8 4.28 4.88 -10.83
C LEU A 8 5.49 5.42 -11.61
N VAL A 9 6.43 6.13 -10.96
CA VAL A 9 7.48 6.88 -11.69
C VAL A 9 8.81 6.12 -11.80
N CYS A 10 9.00 4.99 -11.13
CA CYS A 10 10.27 4.25 -11.17
C CYS A 10 10.23 2.97 -12.03
N LEU A 11 9.20 2.75 -12.82
CA LEU A 11 9.16 1.63 -13.75
C LEU A 11 9.53 2.11 -15.15
N PHE A 12 10.44 1.44 -15.77
CA PHE A 12 10.73 1.42 -17.20
C PHE A 12 11.93 2.23 -17.71
N ALA A 13 13.07 1.59 -17.64
CA ALA A 13 14.15 1.77 -18.58
C ALA A 13 14.76 0.43 -18.98
N VAL A 14 13.95 -0.60 -19.26
CA VAL A 14 14.45 -1.85 -19.84
C VAL A 14 13.41 -2.43 -20.78
N VAL A 15 13.57 -2.29 -22.03
CA VAL A 15 13.55 -3.33 -23.05
C VAL A 15 13.94 -2.70 -24.40
N LEU A 16 15.22 -2.63 -24.66
CA LEU A 16 15.75 -2.56 -26.01
C LEU A 16 16.86 -3.58 -26.13
N LEU A 17 16.51 -4.85 -25.99
CA LEU A 17 17.39 -5.91 -26.48
C LEU A 17 16.53 -7.03 -27.03
N VAL A 18 16.70 -7.16 -28.34
CA VAL A 18 16.55 -8.39 -29.12
C VAL A 18 15.22 -8.60 -29.83
N THR A 19 15.13 -8.16 -31.03
CA THR A 19 15.08 -9.05 -32.20
C THR A 19 15.32 -8.24 -33.46
N SER A 20 16.55 -7.77 -33.64
CA SER A 20 17.03 -7.47 -34.99
C SER A 20 18.41 -8.13 -35.12
N CYS A 21 18.46 -9.32 -35.66
CA CYS A 21 19.66 -9.89 -36.29
C CYS A 21 19.99 -9.12 -37.58
N GLY A 22 20.00 -7.79 -37.52
CA GLY A 22 20.58 -6.94 -38.55
C GLY A 22 22.07 -6.77 -38.23
N LYS A 23 22.97 -7.15 -39.16
CA LYS A 23 24.37 -6.74 -39.06
C LYS A 23 24.42 -5.22 -39.03
N VAL A 24 24.97 -4.64 -37.98
CA VAL A 24 25.22 -3.19 -37.93
C VAL A 24 26.13 -2.84 -39.10
N PRO A 25 25.77 -1.87 -39.96
CA PRO A 25 26.60 -1.45 -41.07
C PRO A 25 27.97 -1.00 -40.59
N LYS A 26 29.03 -1.25 -41.39
CA LYS A 26 30.39 -0.80 -41.08
C LYS A 26 30.72 0.43 -41.89
N LEU A 27 31.33 1.40 -41.26
CA LEU A 27 31.95 2.56 -41.88
C LEU A 27 33.20 2.16 -42.64
N GLU A 28 33.71 3.04 -43.52
CA GLU A 28 34.96 2.83 -44.28
C GLU A 28 36.18 2.56 -43.37
N ASN A 29 36.17 3.13 -42.15
CA ASN A 29 37.21 2.89 -41.13
C ASN A 29 37.04 1.56 -40.39
N GLY A 30 36.05 0.73 -40.72
CA GLY A 30 35.76 -0.56 -40.12
C GLY A 30 34.93 -0.50 -38.82
N GLN A 31 34.59 0.69 -38.30
CA GLN A 31 33.69 0.86 -37.17
C GLN A 31 32.23 0.56 -37.61
N GLU A 32 31.44 0.10 -36.68
CA GLU A 32 30.00 -0.09 -36.86
C GLU A 32 29.29 1.26 -36.84
N ALA A 33 28.51 1.59 -37.89
CA ALA A 33 27.77 2.84 -38.02
C ALA A 33 26.32 2.64 -37.58
N VAL A 34 25.82 3.52 -36.74
CA VAL A 34 24.38 3.61 -36.40
C VAL A 34 23.64 4.49 -37.40
N VAL A 35 24.26 5.61 -37.77
CA VAL A 35 23.71 6.59 -38.73
C VAL A 35 24.81 7.06 -39.67
N THR A 36 24.48 7.15 -40.96
CA THR A 36 25.34 7.81 -41.96
C THR A 36 24.71 9.13 -42.36
N ILE A 37 25.53 10.19 -42.45
CA ILE A 37 25.07 11.55 -42.78
C ILE A 37 25.71 11.95 -44.10
N LYS A 38 24.89 12.23 -45.09
CA LYS A 38 25.39 12.71 -46.36
C LYS A 38 26.12 14.04 -46.20
N ASP A 39 27.38 14.07 -46.60
CA ASP A 39 28.26 15.26 -46.45
C ASP A 39 28.49 15.71 -45.01
N GLY A 40 28.35 14.81 -44.03
CA GLY A 40 28.57 15.07 -42.60
C GLY A 40 29.32 13.93 -41.92
N ASP A 41 29.56 14.06 -40.60
CA ASP A 41 30.21 13.02 -39.80
C ASP A 41 29.19 11.92 -39.43
N ASP A 42 29.55 10.67 -39.72
CA ASP A 42 28.76 9.51 -39.40
C ASP A 42 28.76 9.23 -37.88
N ILE A 43 27.67 8.70 -37.34
CA ILE A 43 27.57 8.33 -35.93
C ILE A 43 27.89 6.85 -35.75
N SER A 44 28.94 6.56 -35.02
CA SER A 44 29.35 5.19 -34.70
C SER A 44 28.55 4.59 -33.53
N VAL A 45 28.60 3.23 -33.42
CA VAL A 45 28.08 2.52 -32.24
C VAL A 45 28.80 2.98 -30.96
N ASP A 46 30.11 3.20 -31.01
CA ASP A 46 30.90 3.60 -29.86
C ASP A 46 30.52 5.02 -29.39
N GLU A 47 30.24 5.93 -30.33
CA GLU A 47 29.78 7.28 -30.00
C GLU A 47 28.38 7.24 -29.34
N LEU A 48 27.42 6.52 -29.93
CA LEU A 48 26.11 6.33 -29.36
C LEU A 48 26.20 5.65 -27.99
N TYR A 49 27.04 4.61 -27.86
CA TYR A 49 27.23 3.94 -26.56
C TYR A 49 27.77 4.90 -25.50
N THR A 50 28.75 5.75 -25.85
CA THR A 50 29.32 6.72 -24.92
C THR A 50 28.26 7.71 -24.43
N GLU A 51 27.45 8.26 -25.34
CA GLU A 51 26.36 9.18 -25.02
C GLU A 51 25.27 8.53 -24.15
N MET A 52 24.91 7.28 -24.42
CA MET A 52 23.94 6.53 -23.63
C MET A 52 24.48 6.14 -22.27
N LYS A 53 25.77 5.80 -22.18
CA LYS A 53 26.43 5.34 -20.96
C LYS A 53 26.34 6.37 -19.86
N ASP A 54 26.59 7.64 -20.18
CA ASP A 54 26.59 8.70 -19.19
C ASP A 54 25.18 9.00 -18.65
N LYS A 55 24.15 8.78 -19.48
CA LYS A 55 22.78 9.18 -19.15
C LYS A 55 21.93 8.05 -18.59
N TYR A 56 22.09 6.83 -19.11
CA TYR A 56 21.11 5.76 -18.88
C TYR A 56 21.72 4.43 -18.41
N ALA A 57 23.00 4.19 -18.68
CA ALA A 57 23.56 2.84 -18.56
C ALA A 57 23.52 2.28 -17.14
N LEU A 58 23.70 3.09 -16.10
CA LEU A 58 23.63 2.60 -14.74
C LEU A 58 22.22 2.06 -14.42
N ALA A 59 21.17 2.80 -14.76
CA ALA A 59 19.80 2.37 -14.48
C ALA A 59 19.47 1.05 -15.17
N VAL A 60 19.76 0.99 -16.50
CA VAL A 60 19.57 -0.23 -17.29
C VAL A 60 20.40 -1.41 -16.74
N LEU A 61 21.65 -1.17 -16.35
CA LEU A 61 22.51 -2.21 -15.81
C LEU A 61 21.99 -2.72 -14.46
N LEU A 62 21.48 -1.85 -13.60
CA LEU A 62 20.88 -2.25 -12.33
C LEU A 62 19.64 -3.13 -12.55
N ASP A 63 18.79 -2.78 -13.52
CA ASP A 63 17.63 -3.60 -13.87
C ASP A 63 18.06 -4.99 -14.39
N VAL A 64 19.07 -5.05 -15.26
CA VAL A 64 19.63 -6.33 -15.76
C VAL A 64 20.23 -7.17 -14.63
N ILE A 65 20.96 -6.55 -13.70
CA ILE A 65 21.53 -7.22 -12.53
C ILE A 65 20.41 -7.78 -11.66
N ASP A 66 19.43 -6.95 -11.32
CA ASP A 66 18.32 -7.32 -10.46
C ASP A 66 17.49 -8.44 -11.10
N THR A 67 17.16 -8.34 -12.38
CA THR A 67 16.43 -9.40 -13.09
C THR A 67 17.13 -10.76 -12.96
N LYS A 68 18.46 -10.78 -13.11
CA LYS A 68 19.24 -12.02 -12.96
C LYS A 68 19.26 -12.52 -11.52
N LEU A 69 19.61 -11.66 -10.56
CA LEU A 69 19.71 -12.04 -9.16
C LEU A 69 18.37 -12.46 -8.57
N LEU A 70 17.34 -11.64 -8.81
CA LEU A 70 16.01 -11.88 -8.25
C LEU A 70 15.31 -13.06 -8.95
N GLY A 71 15.58 -13.29 -10.23
CA GLY A 71 15.05 -14.46 -10.95
C GLY A 71 15.58 -15.78 -10.39
N GLU A 72 16.82 -15.79 -9.87
CA GLU A 72 17.38 -16.97 -9.20
C GLU A 72 16.86 -17.15 -7.76
N ILE A 73 16.63 -16.05 -7.04
CA ILE A 73 16.17 -16.07 -5.64
C ILE A 73 14.67 -16.33 -5.55
N TYR A 74 13.91 -15.72 -6.43
CA TYR A 74 12.45 -15.79 -6.50
C TYR A 74 12.06 -16.34 -7.89
N PRO A 75 12.13 -17.68 -8.09
CA PRO A 75 11.64 -18.29 -9.33
C PRO A 75 10.14 -18.03 -9.48
N ALA A 76 9.71 -17.90 -10.74
CA ALA A 76 8.30 -17.62 -11.04
C ALA A 76 7.39 -18.71 -10.46
N ASP A 77 6.30 -18.28 -9.82
CA ASP A 77 5.29 -19.12 -9.19
C ASP A 77 3.86 -18.68 -9.55
N GLU A 78 2.85 -19.33 -9.00
CA GLU A 78 1.44 -19.00 -9.26
C GLU A 78 1.03 -17.65 -8.63
N ASP A 79 1.67 -17.22 -7.56
CA ASP A 79 1.39 -15.93 -6.92
C ASP A 79 1.90 -14.78 -7.80
N GLU A 80 3.13 -14.88 -8.33
CA GLU A 80 3.65 -13.94 -9.32
C GLU A 80 2.74 -13.88 -10.55
N LYS A 81 2.35 -15.05 -11.09
CA LYS A 81 1.48 -15.10 -12.26
C LYS A 81 0.14 -14.42 -12.01
N SER A 82 -0.50 -14.71 -10.88
CA SER A 82 -1.77 -14.09 -10.48
C SER A 82 -1.64 -12.58 -10.34
N TYR A 83 -0.55 -12.12 -9.72
CA TYR A 83 -0.23 -10.70 -9.63
C TYR A 83 -0.09 -10.06 -11.00
N LEU A 84 0.71 -10.65 -11.90
CA LEU A 84 0.93 -10.14 -13.24
C LEU A 84 -0.36 -10.06 -14.05
N ASP A 85 -1.19 -11.10 -14.00
CA ASP A 85 -2.48 -11.12 -14.70
C ASP A 85 -3.40 -10.00 -14.18
N SER A 86 -3.49 -9.82 -12.87
CA SER A 86 -4.31 -8.76 -12.26
C SER A 86 -3.82 -7.36 -12.63
N GLN A 87 -2.49 -7.14 -12.67
CA GLN A 87 -1.93 -5.85 -13.03
C GLN A 87 -2.13 -5.54 -14.52
N VAL A 88 -1.93 -6.50 -15.40
CA VAL A 88 -2.16 -6.32 -16.85
C VAL A 88 -3.62 -5.96 -17.13
N GLU A 89 -4.57 -6.66 -16.51
CA GLU A 89 -6.00 -6.32 -16.62
C GLU A 89 -6.30 -4.91 -16.10
N LEU A 90 -5.64 -4.48 -15.03
CA LEU A 90 -5.78 -3.11 -14.52
C LEU A 90 -5.24 -2.07 -15.52
N PHE A 91 -4.09 -2.33 -16.16
CA PHE A 91 -3.53 -1.45 -17.20
C PHE A 91 -4.47 -1.36 -18.41
N LYS A 92 -5.04 -2.50 -18.86
CA LYS A 92 -6.03 -2.53 -19.96
C LYS A 92 -7.29 -1.74 -19.59
N TYR A 93 -7.80 -1.91 -18.37
CA TYR A 93 -8.94 -1.14 -17.88
C TYR A 93 -8.68 0.37 -17.92
N TYR A 94 -7.51 0.84 -17.43
CA TYR A 94 -7.17 2.26 -17.49
C TYR A 94 -7.01 2.76 -18.92
N TYR A 95 -6.41 1.97 -19.82
CA TYR A 95 -6.33 2.30 -21.22
C TYR A 95 -7.71 2.49 -21.84
N GLU A 96 -8.61 1.53 -21.67
CA GLU A 96 -9.98 1.58 -22.20
C GLU A 96 -10.78 2.74 -21.64
N ALA A 97 -10.70 2.98 -20.32
CA ALA A 97 -11.50 3.97 -19.63
C ALA A 97 -11.04 5.42 -19.89
N TYR A 98 -9.73 5.65 -20.09
CA TYR A 98 -9.18 7.01 -20.06
C TYR A 98 -8.28 7.37 -21.25
N TYR A 99 -7.71 6.41 -21.95
CA TYR A 99 -6.65 6.66 -22.93
C TYR A 99 -6.95 6.18 -24.35
N SER A 100 -8.00 5.37 -24.55
CA SER A 100 -8.35 4.79 -25.85
C SER A 100 -8.73 5.84 -26.94
N VAL A 101 -9.04 7.06 -26.56
CA VAL A 101 -9.27 8.16 -27.52
C VAL A 101 -7.93 8.76 -28.01
N GLY A 102 -6.86 8.67 -27.22
CA GLY A 102 -5.57 9.29 -27.50
C GLY A 102 -4.54 8.37 -28.16
N TYR A 103 -4.75 7.06 -28.12
CA TYR A 103 -3.84 6.04 -28.67
C TYR A 103 -4.62 5.01 -29.48
N ALA A 104 -4.06 4.58 -30.62
CA ALA A 104 -4.74 3.67 -31.55
C ALA A 104 -4.79 2.22 -31.04
N SER A 105 -3.90 1.83 -30.12
CA SER A 105 -3.88 0.50 -29.51
C SER A 105 -3.29 0.55 -28.09
N PHE A 106 -3.49 -0.55 -27.35
CA PHE A 106 -2.89 -0.72 -26.04
C PHE A 106 -1.35 -0.74 -26.09
N GLU A 107 -0.76 -1.33 -27.13
CA GLU A 107 0.68 -1.35 -27.36
C GLU A 107 1.21 0.07 -27.62
N GLU A 108 0.51 0.88 -28.41
CA GLU A 108 0.87 2.28 -28.63
C GLU A 108 0.83 3.08 -27.32
N TYR A 109 -0.20 2.87 -26.49
CA TYR A 109 -0.30 3.44 -25.14
C TYR A 109 0.88 3.02 -24.27
N LEU A 110 1.23 1.72 -24.26
CA LEU A 110 2.36 1.21 -23.50
C LEU A 110 3.68 1.82 -23.97
N TYR A 111 3.86 1.95 -25.27
CA TYR A 111 5.07 2.52 -25.85
C TYR A 111 5.28 3.99 -25.45
N TYR A 112 4.26 4.83 -25.62
CA TYR A 112 4.39 6.25 -25.32
C TYR A 112 4.36 6.60 -23.83
N GLN A 113 3.64 5.84 -23.02
CA GLN A 113 3.52 6.14 -21.60
C GLN A 113 4.61 5.47 -20.75
N TYR A 114 5.07 4.30 -21.15
CA TYR A 114 5.96 3.47 -20.34
C TYR A 114 7.24 3.03 -21.07
N GLY A 115 7.39 3.30 -22.34
CA GLY A 115 8.56 2.92 -23.11
C GLY A 115 8.67 1.42 -23.39
N VAL A 116 7.59 0.65 -23.24
CA VAL A 116 7.54 -0.79 -23.52
C VAL A 116 6.76 -1.08 -24.80
N GLN A 117 7.23 -2.07 -25.58
CA GLN A 117 6.69 -2.31 -26.90
C GLN A 117 5.32 -3.02 -26.91
N ASP A 118 5.09 -3.87 -25.91
CA ASP A 118 3.93 -4.76 -25.88
C ASP A 118 3.62 -5.23 -24.44
N GLU A 119 2.58 -6.07 -24.30
CA GLU A 119 2.21 -6.69 -23.03
C GLU A 119 3.32 -7.56 -22.44
N ALA A 120 4.15 -8.21 -23.26
CA ALA A 120 5.26 -9.03 -22.78
C ALA A 120 6.30 -8.16 -22.06
N GLY A 121 6.69 -7.03 -22.64
CA GLY A 121 7.56 -6.05 -21.99
C GLY A 121 6.96 -5.46 -20.72
N LEU A 122 5.65 -5.21 -20.70
CA LEU A 122 4.94 -4.79 -19.48
C LEU A 122 5.07 -5.85 -18.40
N ARG A 123 4.82 -7.13 -18.72
CA ARG A 123 4.93 -8.25 -17.77
C ARG A 123 6.34 -8.41 -17.21
N GLU A 124 7.37 -8.25 -18.05
CA GLU A 124 8.78 -8.29 -17.58
C GLU A 124 9.07 -7.20 -16.54
N GLY A 125 8.64 -5.96 -16.79
CA GLY A 125 8.81 -4.86 -15.84
C GLY A 125 8.03 -5.07 -14.56
N LEU A 126 6.79 -5.57 -14.64
CA LEU A 126 5.97 -5.92 -13.48
C LEU A 126 6.57 -7.05 -12.67
N SER A 127 7.10 -8.11 -13.32
CA SER A 127 7.82 -9.21 -12.67
C SER A 127 9.03 -8.71 -11.87
N LEU A 128 9.85 -7.85 -12.48
CA LEU A 128 11.00 -7.26 -11.79
C LEU A 128 10.56 -6.43 -10.58
N SER A 129 9.50 -5.63 -10.72
CA SER A 129 8.95 -4.85 -9.62
C SER A 129 8.44 -5.74 -8.48
N TYR A 130 7.69 -6.79 -8.79
CA TYR A 130 7.19 -7.77 -7.83
C TYR A 130 8.33 -8.42 -7.03
N LYS A 131 9.38 -8.88 -7.73
CA LYS A 131 10.54 -9.52 -7.09
C LYS A 131 11.37 -8.54 -6.26
N ARG A 132 11.46 -7.27 -6.68
CA ARG A 132 12.06 -6.21 -5.87
C ARG A 132 11.28 -5.96 -4.58
N ASP A 133 9.95 -6.03 -4.62
CA ASP A 133 9.13 -5.94 -3.41
C ASP A 133 9.36 -7.13 -2.47
N LEU A 134 9.45 -8.36 -2.99
CA LEU A 134 9.82 -9.55 -2.20
C LEU A 134 11.18 -9.39 -1.51
N ALA A 135 12.19 -8.92 -2.26
CA ALA A 135 13.52 -8.66 -1.70
C ALA A 135 13.50 -7.58 -0.62
N THR A 136 12.65 -6.56 -0.79
CA THR A 136 12.46 -5.50 0.20
C THR A 136 11.80 -6.03 1.47
N LYS A 137 10.79 -6.89 1.34
CA LYS A 137 10.15 -7.57 2.48
C LYS A 137 11.13 -8.46 3.23
N ASP A 138 11.94 -9.24 2.52
CA ASP A 138 12.94 -10.09 3.14
C ASP A 138 14.06 -9.29 3.86
N TYR A 139 14.42 -8.14 3.31
CA TYR A 139 15.35 -7.21 3.95
C TYR A 139 14.75 -6.58 5.21
N ALA A 140 13.50 -6.11 5.14
CA ALA A 140 12.78 -5.54 6.27
C ALA A 140 12.58 -6.56 7.40
N LYS A 141 12.14 -7.79 7.09
CA LYS A 141 11.97 -8.86 8.07
C LYS A 141 13.23 -9.13 8.91
N LYS A 142 14.42 -9.01 8.31
CA LYS A 142 15.69 -9.18 9.02
C LYS A 142 16.01 -8.05 10.01
N GLN A 143 15.36 -6.91 9.90
CA GLN A 143 15.57 -5.75 10.78
C GLN A 143 14.62 -5.74 11.96
N ILE A 144 13.48 -6.41 11.85
CA ILE A 144 12.47 -6.50 12.91
C ILE A 144 13.00 -7.35 14.06
N LYS A 145 12.96 -6.78 15.26
CA LYS A 145 13.43 -7.44 16.49
C LYS A 145 12.26 -8.02 17.27
N ASP A 146 12.49 -9.08 18.02
CA ASP A 146 11.47 -9.71 18.87
C ASP A 146 10.77 -8.70 19.81
N LYS A 147 11.48 -7.70 20.30
CA LYS A 147 10.91 -6.63 21.14
C LYS A 147 9.85 -5.80 20.41
N GLU A 148 10.00 -5.59 19.11
CA GLU A 148 9.02 -4.86 18.30
C GLU A 148 7.79 -5.71 18.06
N ILE A 149 7.98 -7.00 17.80
CA ILE A 149 6.90 -7.99 17.69
C ILE A 149 6.10 -8.08 19.00
N GLU A 150 6.79 -8.20 20.15
CA GLU A 150 6.15 -8.24 21.46
C GLU A 150 5.38 -6.95 21.78
N LYS A 151 5.96 -5.80 21.40
CA LYS A 151 5.30 -4.51 21.58
C LYS A 151 4.04 -4.42 20.72
N TYR A 152 4.15 -4.72 19.44
CA TYR A 152 3.01 -4.72 18.52
C TYR A 152 1.90 -5.68 19.01
N TYR A 153 2.30 -6.92 19.36
CA TYR A 153 1.38 -7.88 19.94
C TYR A 153 0.64 -7.32 21.14
N LYS A 154 1.36 -6.69 22.07
CA LYS A 154 0.76 -6.13 23.29
C LYS A 154 -0.22 -5.00 23.00
N ASP A 155 0.15 -4.08 22.10
CA ASP A 155 -0.53 -2.81 21.90
C ASP A 155 -1.62 -2.89 20.81
N GLU A 156 -1.42 -3.72 19.79
CA GLU A 156 -2.26 -3.75 18.60
C GLU A 156 -3.17 -4.98 18.49
N ILE A 157 -2.72 -6.15 18.95
CA ILE A 157 -3.51 -7.38 18.86
C ILE A 157 -4.49 -7.47 20.02
N ILE A 158 -5.74 -7.71 19.73
CA ILE A 158 -6.82 -7.93 20.71
C ILE A 158 -7.63 -9.15 20.29
N GLY A 159 -8.47 -9.69 21.18
CA GLY A 159 -9.47 -10.69 20.82
C GLY A 159 -10.68 -10.04 20.15
N ASP A 160 -11.39 -10.79 19.31
CA ASP A 160 -12.63 -10.32 18.70
C ASP A 160 -13.61 -9.83 19.77
N MET A 161 -14.31 -8.77 19.46
CA MET A 161 -15.36 -8.20 20.29
C MET A 161 -16.70 -8.35 19.58
N LYS A 162 -17.75 -8.46 20.36
CA LYS A 162 -19.12 -8.37 19.89
C LYS A 162 -19.83 -7.24 20.60
N ALA A 163 -20.51 -6.38 19.85
CA ALA A 163 -21.25 -5.27 20.45
C ALA A 163 -22.60 -5.04 19.79
N SER A 164 -23.47 -4.38 20.54
CA SER A 164 -24.63 -3.67 20.01
C SER A 164 -24.44 -2.18 20.26
N HIS A 165 -24.99 -1.33 19.39
CA HIS A 165 -24.94 0.11 19.60
C HIS A 165 -26.27 0.82 19.29
N ILE A 166 -26.38 2.04 19.82
CA ILE A 166 -27.39 3.02 19.45
C ILE A 166 -26.63 4.22 18.91
N LEU A 167 -26.89 4.60 17.67
CA LEU A 167 -26.33 5.79 17.05
C LEU A 167 -27.38 6.87 16.97
N ILE A 168 -27.09 8.07 17.45
CA ILE A 168 -27.89 9.28 17.29
C ILE A 168 -27.12 10.26 16.42
N LYS A 169 -27.61 10.51 15.21
CA LYS A 169 -27.01 11.45 14.26
C LYS A 169 -27.44 12.87 14.53
N ALA A 170 -26.55 13.82 14.27
CA ALA A 170 -26.91 15.22 14.24
C ALA A 170 -27.55 15.54 12.88
N GLU A 171 -28.85 15.81 12.88
CA GLU A 171 -29.58 16.14 11.66
C GLU A 171 -29.53 17.65 11.37
N TYR A 172 -29.00 18.03 10.23
CA TYR A 172 -29.02 19.40 9.68
C TYR A 172 -29.11 19.37 8.17
N LYS A 173 -29.62 20.46 7.58
CA LYS A 173 -29.80 20.59 6.11
C LYS A 173 -28.48 20.89 5.43
N ASP A 174 -28.37 20.55 4.15
CA ASP A 174 -27.29 21.00 3.31
C ASP A 174 -27.22 22.54 3.29
N GLY A 175 -26.01 23.07 3.51
CA GLY A 175 -25.81 24.53 3.64
C GLY A 175 -26.09 25.10 5.02
N ALA A 176 -26.35 24.27 6.05
CA ALA A 176 -26.51 24.72 7.43
C ALA A 176 -25.26 25.47 7.91
N THR A 177 -25.49 26.56 8.66
CA THR A 177 -24.42 27.35 9.30
C THR A 177 -23.76 26.54 10.43
N ASP A 178 -22.58 26.97 10.85
CA ASP A 178 -21.85 26.30 11.95
C ASP A 178 -22.63 26.33 13.25
N ASP A 179 -23.38 27.40 13.51
CA ASP A 179 -24.27 27.51 14.67
C ASP A 179 -25.45 26.52 14.61
N GLU A 180 -26.01 26.31 13.43
CA GLU A 180 -27.10 25.32 13.24
C GLU A 180 -26.58 23.89 13.40
N LYS A 181 -25.40 23.59 12.86
CA LYS A 181 -24.73 22.30 13.06
C LYS A 181 -24.38 22.05 14.54
N ALA A 182 -23.86 23.06 15.24
CA ALA A 182 -23.57 22.96 16.65
C ALA A 182 -24.83 22.67 17.50
N LYS A 183 -25.95 23.36 17.21
CA LYS A 183 -27.22 23.10 17.88
C LYS A 183 -27.76 21.71 17.60
N ALA A 184 -27.64 21.23 16.36
CA ALA A 184 -28.04 19.86 16.00
C ALA A 184 -27.22 18.81 16.72
N LYS A 185 -25.90 18.98 16.78
CA LYS A 185 -24.98 18.12 17.55
C LYS A 185 -25.33 18.09 19.03
N GLU A 186 -25.55 19.24 19.62
CA GLU A 186 -25.92 19.33 21.04
C GLU A 186 -27.27 18.67 21.33
N LYS A 187 -28.25 18.78 20.41
CA LYS A 187 -29.53 18.08 20.53
C LYS A 187 -29.33 16.56 20.48
N ALA A 188 -28.57 16.05 19.49
CA ALA A 188 -28.30 14.63 19.33
C ALA A 188 -27.56 14.06 20.55
N ARG A 189 -26.56 14.78 21.06
CA ARG A 189 -25.84 14.43 22.27
C ARG A 189 -26.77 14.29 23.49
N LYS A 190 -27.62 15.29 23.72
CA LYS A 190 -28.61 15.27 24.83
C LYS A 190 -29.59 14.11 24.69
N GLU A 191 -30.01 13.77 23.47
CA GLU A 191 -30.85 12.60 23.20
C GLU A 191 -30.10 11.31 23.60
N ALA A 192 -28.86 11.11 23.16
CA ALA A 192 -28.04 9.96 23.55
C ALA A 192 -27.84 9.89 25.08
N GLU A 193 -27.55 11.02 25.75
CA GLU A 193 -27.43 11.10 27.21
C GLU A 193 -28.73 10.70 27.92
N SER A 194 -29.89 11.08 27.37
CA SER A 194 -31.20 10.70 27.91
C SER A 194 -31.45 9.19 27.83
N LEU A 195 -30.94 8.53 26.76
CA LEU A 195 -31.04 7.09 26.65
C LEU A 195 -30.13 6.37 27.63
N ILE A 196 -28.89 6.88 27.84
CA ILE A 196 -27.99 6.36 28.90
C ILE A 196 -28.67 6.46 30.27
N LYS A 197 -29.34 7.58 30.56
CA LYS A 197 -30.07 7.73 31.81
C LYS A 197 -31.16 6.66 31.99
N LYS A 198 -31.93 6.38 30.93
CA LYS A 198 -32.95 5.30 30.96
C LYS A 198 -32.33 3.93 31.24
N LEU A 199 -31.15 3.66 30.62
CA LEU A 199 -30.41 2.42 30.86
C LEU A 199 -29.87 2.33 32.29
N ASN A 200 -29.43 3.46 32.88
CA ASN A 200 -28.95 3.53 34.26
C ASN A 200 -30.09 3.31 35.27
N ASP A 201 -31.29 3.74 34.97
CA ASP A 201 -32.48 3.60 35.83
C ASP A 201 -33.09 2.17 35.74
N ALA A 202 -32.69 1.36 34.78
CA ALA A 202 -33.18 0.00 34.58
C ALA A 202 -32.48 -1.00 35.52
N LYS A 203 -33.19 -2.08 35.87
CA LYS A 203 -32.57 -3.19 36.57
C LYS A 203 -31.54 -3.89 35.69
N LYS A 204 -30.50 -4.44 36.29
CA LYS A 204 -29.36 -5.04 35.58
C LYS A 204 -29.75 -6.14 34.61
N ASP A 205 -30.71 -6.95 34.95
CA ASP A 205 -31.27 -8.05 34.17
C ASP A 205 -32.12 -7.57 32.98
N GLU A 206 -32.70 -6.35 33.07
CA GLU A 206 -33.55 -5.74 32.04
C GLU A 206 -32.73 -4.91 31.00
N VAL A 207 -31.49 -4.55 31.34
CA VAL A 207 -30.67 -3.61 30.51
C VAL A 207 -30.51 -4.07 29.08
N LYS A 208 -30.25 -5.36 28.85
CA LYS A 208 -30.01 -5.88 27.49
C LYS A 208 -31.26 -5.76 26.60
N ASP A 209 -32.41 -6.12 27.14
CA ASP A 209 -33.68 -6.05 26.41
C ASP A 209 -34.13 -4.61 26.21
N LEU A 210 -33.93 -3.75 27.22
CA LEU A 210 -34.17 -2.32 27.06
C LEU A 210 -33.25 -1.68 26.06
N PHE A 211 -31.94 -2.05 26.02
CA PHE A 211 -30.98 -1.57 25.04
C PHE A 211 -31.44 -1.91 23.62
N ALA A 212 -31.77 -3.18 23.37
CA ALA A 212 -32.26 -3.63 22.07
C ALA A 212 -33.56 -2.94 21.64
N LYS A 213 -34.47 -2.67 22.59
CA LYS A 213 -35.69 -1.90 22.35
C LYS A 213 -35.38 -0.45 21.98
N LEU A 214 -34.51 0.22 22.75
CA LEU A 214 -34.10 1.61 22.48
C LEU A 214 -33.35 1.72 21.15
N ALA A 215 -32.50 0.74 20.79
CA ALA A 215 -31.86 0.70 19.49
C ALA A 215 -32.88 0.63 18.35
N LYS A 216 -33.88 -0.23 18.44
CA LYS A 216 -34.96 -0.32 17.44
C LYS A 216 -35.77 0.96 17.28
N GLU A 217 -36.00 1.68 18.40
CA GLU A 217 -36.84 2.86 18.44
C GLU A 217 -36.12 4.16 18.07
N LYS A 218 -34.80 4.23 18.31
CA LYS A 218 -34.06 5.49 18.39
C LYS A 218 -32.77 5.51 17.58
N SER A 219 -32.21 4.36 17.20
CA SER A 219 -30.94 4.34 16.50
C SER A 219 -31.11 4.71 15.03
N ASP A 220 -30.23 5.61 14.56
CA ASP A 220 -30.09 6.01 13.15
C ASP A 220 -29.16 5.11 12.35
N ASP A 221 -28.76 3.98 12.94
CA ASP A 221 -27.88 3.00 12.29
C ASP A 221 -28.67 1.87 11.61
N GLY A 222 -28.10 1.29 10.57
CA GLY A 222 -28.71 0.17 9.84
C GLY A 222 -28.96 -1.08 10.69
N SER A 223 -28.21 -1.26 11.79
CA SER A 223 -28.39 -2.34 12.75
C SER A 223 -29.61 -2.15 13.69
N ALA A 224 -30.26 -0.99 13.66
CA ALA A 224 -31.41 -0.65 14.54
C ALA A 224 -32.47 -1.76 14.56
N SER A 225 -32.89 -2.27 13.41
CA SER A 225 -33.90 -3.34 13.28
C SER A 225 -33.52 -4.65 13.99
N LYS A 226 -32.21 -4.89 14.14
CA LYS A 226 -31.63 -6.04 14.87
C LYS A 226 -31.30 -5.72 16.32
N GLY A 227 -31.85 -4.61 16.88
CA GLY A 227 -31.56 -4.16 18.26
C GLY A 227 -30.14 -3.60 18.42
N GLY A 228 -29.54 -3.10 17.34
CA GLY A 228 -28.22 -2.51 17.30
C GLY A 228 -27.08 -3.54 17.20
N ASP A 229 -27.35 -4.84 17.00
CA ASP A 229 -26.31 -5.90 16.94
C ASP A 229 -25.44 -5.73 15.71
N LEU A 230 -24.15 -5.49 15.92
CA LEU A 230 -23.12 -5.32 14.91
C LEU A 230 -22.39 -6.63 14.57
N GLY A 231 -22.63 -7.72 15.34
CA GLY A 231 -21.88 -8.95 15.20
C GLY A 231 -20.50 -8.89 15.85
N TRP A 232 -19.61 -9.80 15.39
CA TRP A 232 -18.21 -9.86 15.80
C TRP A 232 -17.38 -8.94 14.93
N PHE A 233 -16.42 -8.24 15.54
CA PHE A 233 -15.45 -7.36 14.87
C PHE A 233 -14.14 -7.35 15.65
N ASN A 234 -13.06 -6.94 14.99
CA ASN A 234 -11.74 -6.76 15.57
C ASN A 234 -11.28 -5.30 15.45
N LYS A 235 -10.06 -5.01 15.88
CA LYS A 235 -9.41 -3.70 15.75
C LYS A 235 -9.25 -3.37 14.25
N GLY A 236 -9.60 -2.15 13.87
CA GLY A 236 -9.60 -1.66 12.49
C GLY A 236 -10.94 -1.78 11.75
N ASP A 237 -11.90 -2.56 12.27
CA ASP A 237 -13.21 -2.73 11.62
C ASP A 237 -14.17 -1.57 11.91
N MET A 238 -13.96 -0.86 13.01
CA MET A 238 -14.81 0.25 13.46
C MET A 238 -13.99 1.54 13.62
N VAL A 239 -14.67 2.68 13.74
CA VAL A 239 -13.98 3.93 14.01
C VAL A 239 -13.28 3.90 15.36
N GLU A 240 -12.12 4.53 15.44
CA GLU A 240 -11.19 4.45 16.56
C GLU A 240 -11.85 4.77 17.93
N SER A 241 -12.71 5.81 17.98
CA SER A 241 -13.41 6.19 19.22
C SER A 241 -14.35 5.09 19.72
N PHE A 242 -15.03 4.40 18.80
CA PHE A 242 -15.91 3.28 19.09
C PHE A 242 -15.15 2.07 19.63
N GLU A 243 -14.04 1.69 18.96
CA GLU A 243 -13.19 0.58 19.36
C GLU A 243 -12.58 0.80 20.73
N LYS A 244 -11.96 1.98 20.95
CA LYS A 244 -11.38 2.36 22.26
C LYS A 244 -12.40 2.29 23.41
N ALA A 245 -13.64 2.69 23.13
CA ALA A 245 -14.71 2.58 24.12
C ALA A 245 -15.10 1.12 24.37
N THR A 246 -15.24 0.32 23.31
CA THR A 246 -15.63 -1.10 23.41
C THR A 246 -14.58 -1.96 24.12
N ILE A 247 -13.28 -1.68 23.87
CA ILE A 247 -12.16 -2.37 24.54
C ILE A 247 -12.26 -2.24 26.06
N LYS A 248 -12.61 -1.06 26.58
CA LYS A 248 -12.69 -0.77 28.00
C LYS A 248 -13.88 -1.44 28.70
N LEU A 249 -14.90 -1.84 27.95
CA LEU A 249 -16.09 -2.48 28.50
C LEU A 249 -15.85 -3.97 28.78
N LYS A 250 -16.42 -4.44 29.88
CA LYS A 250 -16.63 -5.88 30.12
C LYS A 250 -17.85 -6.37 29.35
N VAL A 251 -17.94 -7.67 29.13
CA VAL A 251 -19.13 -8.28 28.52
C VAL A 251 -20.37 -7.97 29.37
N ASN A 252 -21.44 -7.54 28.71
CA ASN A 252 -22.70 -7.03 29.30
C ASN A 252 -22.58 -5.66 29.98
N GLU A 253 -21.49 -4.92 29.76
CA GLU A 253 -21.39 -3.50 30.14
C GLU A 253 -21.67 -2.60 28.94
N TYR A 254 -22.22 -1.42 29.20
CA TYR A 254 -22.42 -0.38 28.18
C TYR A 254 -21.73 0.93 28.61
N THR A 255 -21.48 1.80 27.63
CA THR A 255 -20.82 3.11 27.85
C THR A 255 -21.70 3.98 28.73
N LYS A 256 -21.12 4.55 29.80
CA LYS A 256 -21.81 5.44 30.75
C LYS A 256 -21.83 6.88 30.26
N GLU A 257 -21.04 7.20 29.26
CA GLU A 257 -20.97 8.47 28.57
C GLU A 257 -21.16 8.21 27.08
N VAL A 258 -21.60 9.22 26.35
CA VAL A 258 -21.72 9.13 24.88
C VAL A 258 -20.36 9.08 24.25
N VAL A 259 -20.21 8.26 23.19
CA VAL A 259 -18.99 8.15 22.39
C VAL A 259 -19.20 8.91 21.09
N GLU A 260 -18.46 10.00 20.90
CA GLU A 260 -18.56 10.82 19.70
C GLU A 260 -17.68 10.24 18.57
N SER A 261 -18.21 10.27 17.35
CA SER A 261 -17.50 9.96 16.12
C SER A 261 -17.95 10.88 15.00
N GLU A 262 -17.37 10.72 13.81
CA GLU A 262 -17.83 11.43 12.59
C GLU A 262 -19.27 11.08 12.20
N TYR A 263 -19.78 9.92 12.63
CA TYR A 263 -21.15 9.47 12.34
C TYR A 263 -22.19 10.00 13.33
N GLY A 264 -21.79 10.50 14.48
CA GLY A 264 -22.67 10.98 15.54
C GLY A 264 -22.29 10.49 16.94
N TYR A 265 -23.30 10.28 17.77
CA TYR A 265 -23.14 9.91 19.18
C TYR A 265 -23.58 8.47 19.42
N HIS A 266 -22.66 7.64 19.88
CA HIS A 266 -22.90 6.22 20.11
C HIS A 266 -23.08 5.91 21.59
N ILE A 267 -23.97 4.97 21.87
CA ILE A 267 -24.05 4.23 23.12
C ILE A 267 -23.72 2.78 22.76
N ILE A 268 -22.75 2.19 23.42
CA ILE A 268 -22.19 0.88 23.04
C ILE A 268 -22.41 -0.11 24.19
N LEU A 269 -22.97 -1.28 23.87
CA LEU A 269 -23.12 -2.41 24.77
C LEU A 269 -22.22 -3.54 24.26
N LYS A 270 -21.19 -3.92 25.01
CA LYS A 270 -20.35 -5.08 24.67
C LYS A 270 -21.11 -6.36 24.99
N THR A 271 -21.39 -7.17 23.97
CA THR A 271 -22.19 -8.40 24.11
C THR A 271 -21.37 -9.67 24.09
N GLY A 272 -20.10 -9.60 23.67
CA GLY A 272 -19.19 -10.73 23.63
C GLY A 272 -17.72 -10.29 23.55
N SER A 273 -16.83 -11.20 23.88
CA SER A 273 -15.38 -11.05 23.74
C SER A 273 -14.76 -12.41 23.59
N LYS A 274 -13.86 -12.58 22.62
CA LYS A 274 -12.97 -13.73 22.52
C LYS A 274 -11.64 -13.41 23.18
N ASP A 275 -10.93 -14.45 23.57
CA ASP A 275 -9.57 -14.29 24.07
C ASP A 275 -8.65 -13.78 22.95
N LYS A 276 -7.64 -13.03 23.33
CA LYS A 276 -6.56 -12.60 22.44
C LYS A 276 -5.85 -13.85 21.91
N PRO A 277 -5.63 -13.95 20.56
CA PRO A 277 -4.86 -15.06 20.01
C PRO A 277 -3.44 -15.08 20.59
N LYS A 278 -2.83 -16.26 20.64
CA LYS A 278 -1.45 -16.37 21.13
C LYS A 278 -0.48 -15.72 20.15
N LEU A 279 0.65 -15.23 20.66
CA LEU A 279 1.66 -14.58 19.83
C LEU A 279 2.12 -15.48 18.68
N GLU A 280 2.29 -16.77 18.92
CA GLU A 280 2.73 -17.75 17.92
C GLU A 280 1.73 -17.91 16.77
N GLU A 281 0.43 -17.66 17.03
CA GLU A 281 -0.64 -17.80 16.04
C GLU A 281 -0.73 -16.58 15.10
N VAL A 282 -0.23 -15.41 15.53
CA VAL A 282 -0.31 -14.12 14.82
C VAL A 282 1.05 -13.51 14.52
N LYS A 283 2.13 -14.24 14.80
CA LYS A 283 3.50 -13.72 14.67
C LYS A 283 3.83 -13.28 13.25
N ASP A 284 3.43 -14.07 12.27
CA ASP A 284 3.70 -13.75 10.86
C ASP A 284 2.89 -12.55 10.39
N GLU A 285 1.63 -12.44 10.82
CA GLU A 285 0.78 -11.27 10.57
C GLU A 285 1.39 -9.99 11.16
N ILE A 286 1.89 -10.07 12.39
CA ILE A 286 2.57 -8.94 13.05
C ILE A 286 3.84 -8.54 12.29
N ILE A 287 4.64 -9.51 11.85
CA ILE A 287 5.85 -9.25 11.06
C ILE A 287 5.48 -8.57 9.75
N ASP A 288 4.45 -9.04 9.05
CA ASP A 288 4.00 -8.43 7.80
C ASP A 288 3.49 -7.00 8.02
N ALA A 289 2.76 -6.74 9.11
CA ALA A 289 2.34 -5.38 9.48
C ALA A 289 3.56 -4.46 9.76
N LEU A 290 4.52 -4.93 10.54
CA LEU A 290 5.76 -4.16 10.82
C LEU A 290 6.62 -3.93 9.57
N VAL A 291 6.58 -4.84 8.60
CA VAL A 291 7.24 -4.63 7.29
C VAL A 291 6.58 -3.50 6.52
N GLU A 292 5.24 -3.44 6.51
CA GLU A 292 4.53 -2.34 5.83
C GLU A 292 4.78 -1.00 6.55
N ASP A 293 4.80 -0.98 7.90
CA ASP A 293 5.19 0.22 8.66
C ASP A 293 6.60 0.70 8.27
N LEU A 294 7.59 -0.20 8.18
CA LEU A 294 8.95 0.15 7.74
C LEU A 294 8.99 0.69 6.31
N LYS A 295 8.16 0.17 5.41
CA LYS A 295 8.05 0.65 4.02
C LYS A 295 7.42 2.05 3.95
N GLU A 296 6.50 2.37 4.86
CA GLU A 296 5.89 3.71 4.95
C GLU A 296 6.84 4.73 5.60
N GLU A 297 7.62 4.32 6.58
CA GLU A 297 8.58 5.17 7.29
C GLU A 297 9.83 5.51 6.48
N ASP A 298 10.29 4.57 5.64
CA ASP A 298 11.53 4.70 4.86
C ASP A 298 11.26 4.51 3.35
N ASP A 299 11.07 5.60 2.63
CA ASP A 299 10.86 5.63 1.19
C ASP A 299 12.05 5.10 0.36
N ARG A 300 13.20 4.89 1.01
CA ARG A 300 14.43 4.31 0.44
C ARG A 300 14.68 2.87 0.84
N LEU A 301 13.76 2.24 1.56
CA LEU A 301 13.92 0.87 2.03
C LEU A 301 14.23 -0.11 0.89
N GLN A 302 13.54 0.04 -0.26
CA GLN A 302 13.79 -0.78 -1.44
C GLN A 302 15.20 -0.58 -2.00
N PHE A 303 15.69 0.66 -2.08
CA PHE A 303 17.06 0.93 -2.54
C PHE A 303 18.08 0.29 -1.60
N LYS A 304 17.90 0.42 -0.29
CA LYS A 304 18.77 -0.20 0.73
C LYS A 304 18.77 -1.72 0.60
N ALA A 305 17.60 -2.33 0.42
CA ALA A 305 17.45 -3.77 0.23
C ALA A 305 18.22 -4.28 -1.00
N LEU A 306 18.04 -3.60 -2.15
CA LEU A 306 18.69 -3.99 -3.40
C LEU A 306 20.22 -3.72 -3.37
N ILE A 307 20.67 -2.66 -2.72
CA ILE A 307 22.11 -2.41 -2.50
C ILE A 307 22.70 -3.54 -1.65
N ALA A 308 22.07 -3.86 -0.52
CA ALA A 308 22.52 -4.94 0.35
C ALA A 308 22.54 -6.30 -0.35
N LEU A 309 21.51 -6.58 -1.17
CA LEU A 309 21.45 -7.81 -1.97
C LEU A 309 22.61 -7.90 -2.98
N ARG A 310 22.87 -6.83 -3.73
CA ARG A 310 23.95 -6.80 -4.71
C ARG A 310 25.32 -6.95 -4.05
N GLU A 311 25.51 -6.39 -2.85
CA GLU A 311 26.73 -6.57 -2.04
C GLU A 311 26.88 -8.02 -1.56
N ASP A 312 25.82 -8.63 -1.01
CA ASP A 312 25.79 -10.02 -0.57
C ASP A 312 26.13 -11.00 -1.73
N LYS A 313 25.62 -10.72 -2.91
CA LYS A 313 25.88 -11.49 -4.14
C LYS A 313 27.22 -11.17 -4.79
N GLY A 314 28.01 -10.26 -4.21
CA GLY A 314 29.34 -9.93 -4.67
C GLY A 314 29.39 -9.25 -6.05
N VAL A 315 28.39 -8.45 -6.39
CA VAL A 315 28.34 -7.69 -7.65
C VAL A 315 29.51 -6.72 -7.73
N LYS A 316 30.27 -6.78 -8.83
CA LYS A 316 31.46 -5.93 -9.06
C LYS A 316 31.38 -5.27 -10.43
N PHE A 317 31.36 -3.96 -10.43
CA PHE A 317 31.45 -3.16 -11.63
C PHE A 317 32.87 -3.14 -12.17
N GLN A 318 33.11 -3.59 -13.40
CA GLN A 318 34.43 -3.60 -14.04
C GLN A 318 34.71 -2.26 -14.74
N ASP A 319 33.68 -1.57 -15.22
CA ASP A 319 33.78 -0.26 -15.83
C ASP A 319 33.97 0.81 -14.76
N ASN A 320 35.01 1.64 -14.87
CA ASN A 320 35.34 2.64 -13.85
C ASN A 320 34.30 3.75 -13.70
N GLU A 321 33.68 4.16 -14.83
CA GLU A 321 32.67 5.22 -14.81
C GLU A 321 31.38 4.73 -14.17
N LEU A 322 30.88 3.57 -14.58
CA LEU A 322 29.71 2.94 -13.97
C LEU A 322 29.92 2.61 -12.49
N LYS A 323 31.16 2.21 -12.12
CA LYS A 323 31.53 2.02 -10.71
C LYS A 323 31.41 3.31 -9.90
N LYS A 324 31.85 4.45 -10.47
CA LYS A 324 31.73 5.76 -9.82
C LYS A 324 30.27 6.19 -9.71
N GLN A 325 29.49 6.03 -10.79
CA GLN A 325 28.06 6.31 -10.80
C GLN A 325 27.33 5.47 -9.75
N TYR A 326 27.64 4.16 -9.65
CA TYR A 326 27.05 3.27 -8.64
C TYR A 326 27.43 3.67 -7.22
N LYS A 327 28.67 4.12 -6.99
CA LYS A 327 29.06 4.67 -5.68
C LYS A 327 28.21 5.88 -5.29
N THR A 328 28.01 6.81 -6.21
CA THR A 328 27.14 7.98 -6.00
C THR A 328 25.68 7.55 -5.77
N TYR A 329 25.20 6.54 -6.53
CA TYR A 329 23.87 5.96 -6.33
C TYR A 329 23.71 5.41 -4.89
N ILE A 330 24.68 4.65 -4.37
CA ILE A 330 24.68 4.17 -2.99
C ILE A 330 24.61 5.34 -2.02
N GLU A 331 25.51 6.32 -2.15
CA GLU A 331 25.57 7.49 -1.26
C GLU A 331 24.24 8.25 -1.20
N ASN A 332 23.58 8.41 -2.33
CA ASN A 332 22.31 9.13 -2.40
C ASN A 332 21.12 8.37 -1.80
N ASN A 333 21.17 7.03 -1.82
CA ASN A 333 20.07 6.17 -1.39
C ASN A 333 20.27 5.55 0.01
N THR A 334 21.42 5.77 0.65
CA THR A 334 21.71 5.23 1.99
C THR A 334 21.96 6.30 3.04
N LYS A 335 22.21 7.56 2.66
CA LYS A 335 22.35 8.66 3.63
C LYS A 335 21.05 8.88 4.38
N GLU A 336 21.12 8.92 5.70
CA GLU A 336 20.01 9.40 6.51
C GLU A 336 19.70 10.86 6.11
N THR A 337 18.45 11.16 5.84
CA THR A 337 18.00 12.54 5.75
C THR A 337 17.85 13.01 7.18
N ASP A 338 18.65 13.98 7.59
CA ASP A 338 18.40 14.77 8.79
C ASP A 338 16.96 15.31 8.71
N LYS A 339 16.06 14.70 9.50
CA LYS A 339 14.69 15.20 9.72
C LYS A 339 14.68 16.14 10.90
#